data_8825b6edff375a61a225c1d4bab8ec12
#
_entry.id   8825b6edff375a61a225c1d4bab8ec12
#
_cell.length_a   1.000
_cell.length_b   1.000
_cell.length_c   1.000
_cell.angle_alpha   90.00
_cell.angle_beta   90.00
_cell.angle_gamma   90.00
#
_symmetry.space_group_name_H-M   'P 1'
#
loop_
_entity.id
_entity.type
_entity.pdbx_description
1 polymer ?
#
loop_
_entity_poly.entity_id
_entity_poly.type
_entity_poly.pdbx_seq_one_letter_code
_entity_poly.pdbx_strand_id
1 'polypeptide(L)'
;MIDPAPTARKARLRASEWTLILALGAMSVVAWLNSQSIPMSTRASLVTVGLLFGVSALALGEGQQGWKHWFKELLPVPVVPFIFLNLGKLIPLVNPRVFDEELEAWDRVLLGAEAQAALYDLPLPAWFADTLTIAYSTFFFFGIVLVVTLAARRDPFLPHVTAAVVITFVVSYAGYFVVPAYGP
;
A
#
# COMPACT_ATOMS: atom_id res chain seq x y z
N MET A 1 -39.81 -6.93 30.23
CA MET A 1 -39.00 -7.57 29.19
C MET A 1 -37.64 -6.89 29.25
N ILE A 2 -36.64 -7.52 29.87
CA ILE A 2 -35.32 -6.94 30.09
C ILE A 2 -34.54 -7.21 28.79
N ASP A 3 -34.19 -6.13 28.08
CA ASP A 3 -33.36 -6.21 26.88
C ASP A 3 -31.98 -6.80 27.28
N PRO A 4 -31.53 -7.88 26.65
CA PRO A 4 -30.25 -8.47 27.02
C PRO A 4 -29.16 -7.43 26.74
N ALA A 5 -28.32 -7.17 27.76
CA ALA A 5 -27.19 -6.26 27.66
C ALA A 5 -26.39 -6.54 26.40
N PRO A 6 -25.95 -5.50 25.66
CA PRO A 6 -25.18 -5.67 24.46
C PRO A 6 -23.90 -6.47 24.79
N THR A 7 -23.88 -7.72 24.32
CA THR A 7 -22.70 -8.58 24.46
C THR A 7 -21.50 -7.83 23.86
N ALA A 8 -20.50 -7.59 24.69
CA ALA A 8 -19.26 -6.94 24.29
C ALA A 8 -18.71 -7.69 23.06
N ARG A 9 -18.90 -7.12 21.86
CA ARG A 9 -18.40 -7.67 20.62
C ARG A 9 -16.87 -7.66 20.72
N LYS A 10 -16.27 -8.85 20.74
CA LYS A 10 -14.83 -9.02 20.84
C LYS A 10 -14.16 -8.18 19.75
N ALA A 11 -13.18 -7.38 20.15
CA ALA A 11 -12.32 -6.65 19.23
C ALA A 11 -11.61 -7.67 18.30
N ARG A 12 -12.03 -7.72 17.04
CA ARG A 12 -11.48 -8.63 16.05
C ARG A 12 -10.90 -7.80 14.92
N LEU A 13 -9.62 -8.03 14.63
CA LEU A 13 -8.96 -7.39 13.50
C LEU A 13 -9.51 -7.93 12.18
N ARG A 14 -9.71 -7.04 11.22
CA ARG A 14 -10.13 -7.37 9.84
C ARG A 14 -8.93 -7.84 9.01
N ALA A 15 -9.19 -8.46 7.87
CA ALA A 15 -8.15 -8.92 6.96
C ALA A 15 -7.22 -7.76 6.50
N SER A 16 -7.79 -6.58 6.18
CA SER A 16 -7.01 -5.37 5.84
C SER A 16 -6.09 -4.92 6.98
N GLU A 17 -6.59 -4.96 8.22
CA GLU A 17 -5.83 -4.55 9.40
C GLU A 17 -4.68 -5.52 9.67
N TRP A 18 -4.93 -6.83 9.60
CA TRP A 18 -3.88 -7.85 9.71
C TRP A 18 -2.81 -7.70 8.64
N THR A 19 -3.22 -7.50 7.38
CA THR A 19 -2.30 -7.34 6.26
C THR A 19 -1.35 -6.16 6.48
N LEU A 20 -1.88 -5.00 6.93
CA LEU A 20 -1.05 -3.82 7.19
C LEU A 20 -0.15 -3.98 8.42
N ILE A 21 -0.64 -4.60 9.50
CA ILE A 21 0.17 -4.89 10.69
C ILE A 21 1.35 -5.80 10.31
N LEU A 22 1.10 -6.86 9.54
CA LEU A 22 2.14 -7.77 9.08
C LEU A 22 3.15 -7.07 8.16
N ALA A 23 2.68 -6.24 7.22
CA ALA A 23 3.54 -5.48 6.32
C ALA A 23 4.44 -4.49 7.10
N LEU A 24 3.87 -3.69 7.99
CA LEU A 24 4.62 -2.75 8.83
C LEU A 24 5.58 -3.48 9.79
N GLY A 25 5.17 -4.61 10.34
CA GLY A 25 6.00 -5.46 11.17
C GLY A 25 7.22 -5.99 10.41
N ALA A 26 7.01 -6.56 9.22
CA ALA A 26 8.08 -7.04 8.36
C ALA A 26 9.05 -5.92 7.97
N MET A 27 8.53 -4.76 7.53
CA MET A 27 9.36 -3.60 7.22
C MET A 27 10.15 -3.09 8.42
N SER A 28 9.55 -3.07 9.61
CA SER A 28 10.23 -2.71 10.85
C SER A 28 11.38 -3.66 11.15
N VAL A 29 11.16 -4.96 11.02
CA VAL A 29 12.22 -5.98 11.22
C VAL A 29 13.37 -5.75 10.24
N VAL A 30 13.08 -5.60 8.93
CA VAL A 30 14.11 -5.32 7.92
C VAL A 30 14.89 -4.04 8.26
N ALA A 31 14.21 -2.97 8.65
CA ALA A 31 14.83 -1.70 8.99
C ALA A 31 15.72 -1.79 10.25
N TRP A 32 15.36 -2.60 11.23
CA TRP A 32 16.17 -2.82 12.44
C TRP A 32 17.35 -3.74 12.20
N LEU A 33 17.20 -4.79 11.40
CA LEU A 33 18.32 -5.66 10.99
C LEU A 33 19.38 -4.89 10.19
N ASN A 34 18.97 -3.87 9.45
CA ASN A 34 19.84 -3.00 8.65
C ASN A 34 20.06 -1.62 9.31
N SER A 35 20.20 -1.60 10.64
CA SER A 35 20.26 -0.38 11.44
C SER A 35 21.41 0.57 11.09
N GLN A 36 22.48 0.08 10.45
CA GLN A 36 23.60 0.90 9.99
C GLN A 36 23.25 1.72 8.73
N SER A 37 22.36 1.21 7.89
CA SER A 37 21.97 1.84 6.61
C SER A 37 20.68 2.65 6.70
N ILE A 38 19.83 2.39 7.71
CA ILE A 38 18.53 3.04 7.86
C ILE A 38 18.56 4.05 9.02
N PRO A 39 18.23 5.33 8.76
CA PRO A 39 18.17 6.35 9.81
C PRO A 39 17.23 5.97 10.96
N MET A 40 17.58 6.35 12.18
CA MET A 40 16.77 6.10 13.38
C MET A 40 15.34 6.64 13.24
N SER A 41 15.19 7.80 12.60
CA SER A 41 13.87 8.41 12.33
C SER A 41 12.96 7.50 11.51
N THR A 42 13.49 6.87 10.45
CA THR A 42 12.73 5.92 9.62
C THR A 42 12.35 4.66 10.40
N ARG A 43 13.29 4.10 11.17
CA ARG A 43 13.03 2.92 12.03
C ARG A 43 11.96 3.22 13.07
N ALA A 44 12.11 4.36 13.76
CA ALA A 44 11.14 4.80 14.76
C ALA A 44 9.76 5.06 14.16
N SER A 45 9.68 5.69 12.96
CA SER A 45 8.40 5.96 12.31
C SER A 45 7.67 4.68 11.89
N LEU A 46 8.37 3.68 11.36
CA LEU A 46 7.76 2.39 11.01
C LEU A 46 7.14 1.70 12.24
N VAL A 47 7.89 1.61 13.33
CA VAL A 47 7.40 1.02 14.59
C VAL A 47 6.25 1.83 15.16
N THR A 48 6.38 3.16 15.23
CA THR A 48 5.35 4.05 15.80
C THR A 48 4.05 3.96 15.01
N VAL A 49 4.11 4.05 13.67
CA VAL A 49 2.92 3.93 12.82
C VAL A 49 2.29 2.55 12.95
N GLY A 50 3.11 1.48 12.99
CA GLY A 50 2.62 0.12 13.19
C GLY A 50 1.91 -0.06 14.53
N LEU A 51 2.47 0.45 15.62
CA LEU A 51 1.87 0.39 16.95
C LEU A 51 0.59 1.24 17.03
N LEU A 52 0.63 2.49 16.56
CA LEU A 52 -0.54 3.37 16.56
C LEU A 52 -1.68 2.78 15.74
N PHE A 53 -1.37 2.24 14.54
CA PHE A 53 -2.36 1.58 13.71
C PHE A 53 -2.94 0.35 14.41
N GLY A 54 -2.12 -0.55 14.93
CA GLY A 54 -2.55 -1.77 15.60
C GLY A 54 -3.40 -1.48 16.84
N VAL A 55 -2.96 -0.56 17.71
CA VAL A 55 -3.73 -0.13 18.90
C VAL A 55 -5.05 0.50 18.50
N SER A 56 -5.06 1.39 17.49
CA SER A 56 -6.29 2.04 17.03
C SER A 56 -7.27 1.03 16.43
N ALA A 57 -6.79 0.07 15.63
CA ALA A 57 -7.62 -0.97 15.03
C ALA A 57 -8.26 -1.86 16.10
N LEU A 58 -7.53 -2.22 17.16
CA LEU A 58 -8.04 -3.00 18.29
C LEU A 58 -9.02 -2.19 19.16
N ALA A 59 -8.67 -0.93 19.48
CA ALA A 59 -9.48 -0.08 20.34
C ALA A 59 -10.83 0.28 19.72
N LEU A 60 -10.87 0.43 18.40
CA LEU A 60 -12.08 0.83 17.69
C LEU A 60 -13.04 -0.33 17.42
N GLY A 61 -12.90 -1.55 17.83
CA GLY A 61 -13.83 -2.65 17.70
C GLY A 61 -14.79 -2.60 16.47
N GLU A 62 -15.61 -3.57 16.27
CA GLU A 62 -16.65 -3.53 15.23
C GLU A 62 -17.95 -2.87 15.73
N GLY A 63 -18.76 -2.34 14.78
CA GLY A 63 -20.08 -1.78 15.08
C GLY A 63 -20.06 -0.38 15.70
N GLN A 64 -18.97 0.36 15.49
CA GLN A 64 -18.87 1.77 15.92
C GLN A 64 -19.89 2.65 15.18
N GLN A 65 -20.34 3.71 15.85
CA GLN A 65 -21.25 4.71 15.29
C GLN A 65 -20.61 6.10 15.29
N GLY A 66 -21.18 7.00 14.49
CA GLY A 66 -20.71 8.38 14.39
C GLY A 66 -19.30 8.49 13.86
N TRP A 67 -18.49 9.41 14.42
CA TRP A 67 -17.13 9.70 13.94
C TRP A 67 -16.16 8.52 14.11
N LYS A 68 -16.37 7.64 15.12
CA LYS A 68 -15.55 6.45 15.34
C LYS A 68 -15.67 5.45 14.20
N HIS A 69 -16.85 5.32 13.60
CA HIS A 69 -17.04 4.51 12.40
C HIS A 69 -16.16 5.00 11.26
N TRP A 70 -16.25 6.30 10.95
CA TRP A 70 -15.41 6.92 9.90
C TRP A 70 -13.92 6.75 10.16
N PHE A 71 -13.50 6.99 11.39
CA PHE A 71 -12.10 6.85 11.76
C PHE A 71 -11.61 5.41 11.54
N LYS A 72 -12.39 4.40 11.94
CA LYS A 72 -12.04 2.99 11.71
C LYS A 72 -11.96 2.64 10.23
N GLU A 73 -12.96 3.05 9.44
CA GLU A 73 -13.02 2.71 8.02
C GLU A 73 -11.91 3.38 7.20
N LEU A 74 -11.51 4.60 7.57
CA LEU A 74 -10.47 5.35 6.89
C LEU A 74 -9.06 5.11 7.44
N LEU A 75 -8.92 4.41 8.57
CA LEU A 75 -7.64 4.13 9.22
C LEU A 75 -6.60 3.46 8.29
N PRO A 76 -6.95 2.51 7.39
CA PRO A 76 -6.01 1.91 6.45
C PRO A 76 -5.50 2.88 5.37
N VAL A 77 -6.29 3.91 5.03
CA VAL A 77 -6.03 4.79 3.88
C VAL A 77 -4.66 5.49 3.95
N PRO A 78 -4.26 6.15 5.05
CA PRO A 78 -2.95 6.81 5.13
C PRO A 78 -1.79 5.82 5.29
N VAL A 79 -2.05 4.60 5.73
CA VAL A 79 -1.00 3.60 5.99
C VAL A 79 -0.43 3.04 4.69
N VAL A 80 -1.28 2.83 3.67
CA VAL A 80 -0.84 2.31 2.37
C VAL A 80 0.21 3.22 1.71
N PRO A 81 -0.02 4.53 1.50
CA PRO A 81 1.02 5.42 0.96
C PRO A 81 2.21 5.58 1.92
N PHE A 82 2.03 5.52 3.23
CA PHE A 82 3.16 5.54 4.17
C PHE A 82 4.11 4.35 3.94
N ILE A 83 3.57 3.14 3.73
CA ILE A 83 4.36 1.96 3.36
C ILE A 83 5.11 2.25 2.07
N PHE A 84 4.42 2.69 1.02
CA PHE A 84 5.01 2.98 -0.29
C PHE A 84 6.20 3.94 -0.21
N LEU A 85 6.05 5.05 0.51
CA LEU A 85 7.11 6.07 0.66
C LEU A 85 8.37 5.56 1.37
N ASN A 86 8.28 4.45 2.10
CA ASN A 86 9.43 3.84 2.78
C ASN A 86 10.03 2.65 2.02
N LEU A 87 9.36 2.13 0.98
CA LEU A 87 9.85 0.98 0.21
C LEU A 87 11.22 1.24 -0.43
N GLY A 88 11.40 2.39 -1.09
CA GLY A 88 12.65 2.73 -1.78
C GLY A 88 13.90 2.68 -0.91
N LYS A 89 13.74 2.84 0.42
CA LYS A 89 14.84 2.72 1.38
C LYS A 89 15.14 1.28 1.78
N LEU A 90 14.15 0.40 1.71
CA LEU A 90 14.24 -0.97 2.20
C LEU A 90 14.55 -1.98 1.09
N ILE A 91 14.04 -1.76 -0.12
CA ILE A 91 14.22 -2.66 -1.26
C ILE A 91 15.70 -2.98 -1.52
N PRO A 92 16.63 -2.00 -1.65
CA PRO A 92 18.03 -2.29 -1.93
C PRO A 92 18.76 -3.09 -0.83
N LEU A 93 18.21 -3.10 0.39
CA LEU A 93 18.77 -3.85 1.53
C LEU A 93 18.37 -5.31 1.52
N VAL A 94 17.19 -5.62 0.97
CA VAL A 94 16.66 -6.98 0.88
C VAL A 94 17.10 -7.64 -0.42
N ASN A 95 17.01 -6.91 -1.51
CA ASN A 95 17.42 -7.36 -2.84
C ASN A 95 18.18 -6.24 -3.55
N PRO A 96 19.52 -6.27 -3.53
CA PRO A 96 20.36 -5.25 -4.20
C PRO A 96 20.43 -5.42 -5.72
N ARG A 97 19.88 -6.53 -6.26
CA ARG A 97 19.85 -6.77 -7.70
C ARG A 97 18.81 -5.86 -8.34
N VAL A 98 19.16 -5.29 -9.49
CA VAL A 98 18.27 -4.48 -10.32
C VAL A 98 17.96 -5.28 -11.58
N PHE A 99 16.69 -5.36 -11.97
CA PHE A 99 16.19 -6.22 -13.05
C PHE A 99 15.88 -5.44 -14.33
N ASP A 100 16.34 -4.19 -14.46
CA ASP A 100 16.01 -3.35 -15.63
C ASP A 100 16.48 -3.98 -16.96
N GLU A 101 17.70 -4.55 -16.99
CA GLU A 101 18.24 -5.20 -18.19
C GLU A 101 17.42 -6.46 -18.57
N GLU A 102 17.02 -7.28 -17.60
CA GLU A 102 16.20 -8.47 -17.83
C GLU A 102 14.80 -8.08 -18.31
N LEU A 103 14.20 -7.04 -17.74
CA LEU A 103 12.91 -6.53 -18.16
C LEU A 103 12.97 -5.97 -19.58
N GLU A 104 14.00 -5.20 -19.90
CA GLU A 104 14.25 -4.72 -21.26
C GLU A 104 14.41 -5.87 -22.26
N ALA A 105 15.13 -6.95 -21.88
CA ALA A 105 15.27 -8.12 -22.72
C ALA A 105 13.91 -8.82 -22.95
N TRP A 106 13.05 -8.88 -21.94
CA TRP A 106 11.69 -9.41 -22.07
C TRP A 106 10.83 -8.55 -22.98
N ASP A 107 10.89 -7.23 -22.84
CA ASP A 107 10.18 -6.30 -23.74
C ASP A 107 10.63 -6.49 -25.19
N ARG A 108 11.92 -6.69 -25.41
CA ARG A 108 12.47 -6.97 -26.75
C ARG A 108 11.95 -8.28 -27.34
N VAL A 109 11.77 -9.30 -26.51
CA VAL A 109 11.19 -10.59 -26.96
C VAL A 109 9.70 -10.46 -27.25
N LEU A 110 8.96 -9.69 -26.44
CA LEU A 110 7.52 -9.54 -26.58
C LEU A 110 7.11 -8.59 -27.70
N LEU A 111 7.80 -7.46 -27.84
CA LEU A 111 7.47 -6.42 -28.80
C LEU A 111 8.26 -6.53 -30.11
N GLY A 112 9.43 -7.17 -30.06
CA GLY A 112 10.43 -7.14 -31.12
C GLY A 112 11.36 -5.95 -31.01
N ALA A 113 12.62 -6.11 -31.43
CA ALA A 113 13.65 -5.08 -31.28
C ALA A 113 13.33 -3.78 -32.04
N GLU A 114 12.71 -3.89 -33.20
CA GLU A 114 12.34 -2.71 -34.01
C GLU A 114 11.22 -1.90 -33.38
N ALA A 115 10.18 -2.56 -32.83
CA ALA A 115 9.07 -1.88 -32.17
C ALA A 115 9.53 -1.23 -30.85
N GLN A 116 10.39 -1.90 -30.09
CA GLN A 116 10.98 -1.33 -28.88
C GLN A 116 11.80 -0.07 -29.19
N ALA A 117 12.72 -0.13 -30.17
CA ALA A 117 13.50 1.04 -30.59
C ALA A 117 12.59 2.19 -31.07
N ALA A 118 11.55 1.89 -31.86
CA ALA A 118 10.60 2.90 -32.30
C ALA A 118 9.84 3.57 -31.15
N LEU A 119 9.53 2.84 -30.07
CA LEU A 119 8.88 3.39 -28.88
C LEU A 119 9.82 4.33 -28.10
N TYR A 120 11.10 3.98 -27.95
CA TYR A 120 12.08 4.83 -27.27
C TYR A 120 12.39 6.11 -28.07
N ASP A 121 12.44 6.01 -29.38
CA ASP A 121 12.73 7.14 -30.28
C ASP A 121 11.47 7.99 -30.57
N LEU A 122 10.31 7.63 -30.04
CA LEU A 122 9.05 8.34 -30.30
C LEU A 122 9.10 9.75 -29.72
N PRO A 123 9.05 10.83 -30.56
CA PRO A 123 9.11 12.19 -30.08
C PRO A 123 7.78 12.59 -29.45
N LEU A 124 7.55 12.13 -28.22
CA LEU A 124 6.33 12.45 -27.49
C LEU A 124 6.36 13.93 -27.04
N PRO A 125 5.35 14.72 -27.33
CA PRO A 125 5.25 16.07 -26.82
C PRO A 125 5.12 16.06 -25.29
N ALA A 126 5.72 17.05 -24.62
CA ALA A 126 5.76 17.13 -23.14
C ALA A 126 4.37 16.99 -22.49
N TRP A 127 3.34 17.64 -23.07
CA TRP A 127 1.97 17.53 -22.55
C TRP A 127 1.44 16.10 -22.53
N PHE A 128 1.89 15.23 -23.46
CA PHE A 128 1.46 13.84 -23.50
C PHE A 128 2.14 13.03 -22.36
N ALA A 129 3.44 13.24 -22.15
CA ALA A 129 4.16 12.65 -21.02
C ALA A 129 3.56 13.11 -19.68
N ASP A 130 3.24 14.39 -19.53
CA ASP A 130 2.57 14.94 -18.35
C ASP A 130 1.20 14.30 -18.13
N THR A 131 0.41 14.13 -19.20
CA THR A 131 -0.90 13.48 -19.13
C THR A 131 -0.79 12.02 -18.68
N LEU A 132 0.17 11.27 -19.20
CA LEU A 132 0.43 9.88 -18.75
C LEU A 132 0.84 9.84 -17.28
N THR A 133 1.71 10.75 -16.85
CA THR A 133 2.15 10.86 -15.45
C THR A 133 0.97 11.16 -14.52
N ILE A 134 0.08 12.08 -14.91
CA ILE A 134 -1.13 12.39 -14.15
C ILE A 134 -2.06 11.16 -14.13
N ALA A 135 -2.29 10.51 -15.26
CA ALA A 135 -3.13 9.33 -15.37
C ALA A 135 -2.60 8.18 -14.47
N TYR A 136 -1.29 7.94 -14.51
CA TYR A 136 -0.63 6.97 -13.65
C TYR A 136 -0.76 7.33 -12.16
N SER A 137 -0.52 8.60 -11.81
CA SER A 137 -0.64 9.06 -10.43
C SER A 137 -2.08 8.94 -9.91
N THR A 138 -3.08 9.10 -10.79
CA THR A 138 -4.51 8.98 -10.45
C THR A 138 -4.87 7.57 -9.97
N PHE A 139 -4.12 6.54 -10.38
CA PHE A 139 -4.32 5.16 -9.92
C PHE A 139 -4.37 5.02 -8.38
N PHE A 140 -3.48 5.72 -7.68
CA PHE A 140 -3.47 5.71 -6.21
C PHE A 140 -4.74 6.29 -5.60
N PHE A 141 -5.34 7.28 -6.25
CA PHE A 141 -6.54 7.94 -5.75
C PHE A 141 -7.81 7.12 -5.95
N PHE A 142 -7.87 6.24 -6.96
CA PHE A 142 -9.06 5.41 -7.18
C PHE A 142 -9.41 4.54 -5.96
N GLY A 143 -8.43 3.87 -5.38
CA GLY A 143 -8.64 3.07 -4.18
C GLY A 143 -9.16 3.92 -3.00
N ILE A 144 -8.58 5.10 -2.81
CA ILE A 144 -8.97 6.03 -1.74
C ILE A 144 -10.40 6.53 -1.96
N VAL A 145 -10.70 7.03 -3.17
CA VAL A 145 -12.03 7.55 -3.52
C VAL A 145 -13.09 6.46 -3.38
N LEU A 146 -12.78 5.24 -3.80
CA LEU A 146 -13.69 4.10 -3.66
C LEU A 146 -14.01 3.82 -2.20
N VAL A 147 -12.98 3.68 -1.34
CA VAL A 147 -13.15 3.42 0.10
C VAL A 147 -13.92 4.55 0.78
N VAL A 148 -13.57 5.82 0.50
CA VAL A 148 -14.26 6.99 1.06
C VAL A 148 -15.72 7.04 0.62
N THR A 149 -16.00 6.76 -0.65
CA THR A 149 -17.37 6.76 -1.19
C THR A 149 -18.24 5.68 -0.55
N LEU A 150 -17.71 4.46 -0.43
CA LEU A 150 -18.43 3.35 0.22
C LEU A 150 -18.64 3.61 1.72
N ALA A 151 -17.63 4.20 2.38
CA ALA A 151 -17.75 4.61 3.78
C ALA A 151 -18.86 5.67 3.94
N ALA A 152 -18.91 6.68 3.06
CA ALA A 152 -19.94 7.70 3.07
C ALA A 152 -21.34 7.13 2.90
N ARG A 153 -21.48 6.11 2.05
CA ARG A 153 -22.75 5.43 1.80
C ARG A 153 -23.10 4.37 2.86
N ARG A 154 -22.19 4.11 3.82
CA ARG A 154 -22.30 3.02 4.80
C ARG A 154 -22.57 1.67 4.13
N ASP A 155 -21.91 1.44 2.98
CA ASP A 155 -22.12 0.23 2.18
C ASP A 155 -21.63 -1.01 2.95
N PRO A 156 -22.42 -2.09 3.02
CA PRO A 156 -22.03 -3.31 3.73
C PRO A 156 -20.82 -4.03 3.10
N PHE A 157 -20.50 -3.77 1.83
CA PHE A 157 -19.33 -4.33 1.16
C PHE A 157 -18.02 -3.60 1.47
N LEU A 158 -18.06 -2.44 2.13
CA LEU A 158 -16.90 -1.63 2.45
C LEU A 158 -15.73 -2.43 3.06
N PRO A 159 -15.93 -3.30 4.08
CA PRO A 159 -14.82 -4.07 4.64
C PRO A 159 -14.14 -5.00 3.64
N HIS A 160 -14.90 -5.59 2.72
CA HIS A 160 -14.38 -6.49 1.69
C HIS A 160 -13.59 -5.72 0.63
N VAL A 161 -14.12 -4.58 0.19
CA VAL A 161 -13.45 -3.70 -0.79
C VAL A 161 -12.17 -3.13 -0.18
N THR A 162 -12.21 -2.64 1.05
CA THR A 162 -11.01 -2.15 1.76
C THR A 162 -9.96 -3.25 1.88
N ALA A 163 -10.37 -4.49 2.21
CA ALA A 163 -9.45 -5.61 2.27
C ALA A 163 -8.84 -5.93 0.90
N ALA A 164 -9.64 -5.95 -0.16
CA ALA A 164 -9.16 -6.20 -1.52
C ALA A 164 -8.15 -5.13 -1.95
N VAL A 165 -8.46 -3.85 -1.75
CA VAL A 165 -7.57 -2.73 -2.08
C VAL A 165 -6.25 -2.84 -1.31
N VAL A 166 -6.30 -3.02 0.01
CA VAL A 166 -5.10 -3.13 0.86
C VAL A 166 -4.25 -4.32 0.47
N ILE A 167 -4.85 -5.50 0.27
CA ILE A 167 -4.12 -6.72 -0.11
C ILE A 167 -3.46 -6.53 -1.46
N THR A 168 -4.16 -5.96 -2.45
CA THR A 168 -3.60 -5.69 -3.78
C THR A 168 -2.37 -4.80 -3.69
N PHE A 169 -2.44 -3.69 -2.94
CA PHE A 169 -1.28 -2.81 -2.76
C PHE A 169 -0.13 -3.52 -2.05
N VAL A 170 -0.39 -4.24 -0.96
CA VAL A 170 0.67 -4.92 -0.19
C VAL A 170 1.33 -6.03 -1.01
N VAL A 171 0.56 -6.80 -1.80
CA VAL A 171 1.10 -7.80 -2.72
C VAL A 171 1.95 -7.14 -3.82
N SER A 172 1.48 -6.03 -4.40
CA SER A 172 2.27 -5.25 -5.36
C SER A 172 3.58 -4.75 -4.75
N TYR A 173 3.54 -4.27 -3.50
CA TYR A 173 4.73 -3.82 -2.77
C TYR A 173 5.70 -4.97 -2.50
N ALA A 174 5.19 -6.16 -2.19
CA ALA A 174 6.04 -7.35 -2.06
C ALA A 174 6.72 -7.71 -3.39
N GLY A 175 6.05 -7.47 -4.52
CA GLY A 175 6.62 -7.63 -5.86
C GLY A 175 7.88 -6.78 -6.08
N TYR A 176 7.93 -5.56 -5.58
CA TYR A 176 9.12 -4.70 -5.68
C TYR A 176 10.34 -5.24 -4.93
N PHE A 177 10.16 -6.06 -3.89
CA PHE A 177 11.29 -6.75 -3.24
C PHE A 177 11.79 -7.96 -4.04
N VAL A 178 10.93 -8.59 -4.83
CA VAL A 178 11.27 -9.76 -5.65
C VAL A 178 11.95 -9.33 -6.95
N VAL A 179 11.42 -8.31 -7.60
CA VAL A 179 11.90 -7.78 -8.89
C VAL A 179 12.08 -6.26 -8.77
N PRO A 180 13.16 -5.81 -8.12
CA PRO A 180 13.48 -4.37 -8.08
C PRO A 180 13.84 -3.87 -9.48
N ALA A 181 13.17 -2.79 -9.90
CA ALA A 181 13.46 -2.07 -11.13
C ALA A 181 13.31 -0.56 -10.89
N TYR A 182 14.13 0.23 -11.55
CA TYR A 182 14.05 1.70 -11.50
C TYR A 182 13.28 2.27 -12.69
N GLY A 183 13.14 1.46 -13.77
CA GLY A 183 12.56 1.87 -15.04
C GLY A 183 13.55 2.62 -15.94
N PRO A 184 13.18 2.84 -17.19
CA PRO A 184 13.99 3.55 -18.18
C PRO A 184 14.13 5.03 -17.87
#